data_ad509430aaf5ff2d32a96c27e2be4b2c
#
_entry.id   ad509430aaf5ff2d32a96c27e2be4b2c
#
_cell.length_a   1.000
_cell.length_b   1.000
_cell.length_c   1.000
_cell.angle_alpha   90.00
_cell.angle_beta   90.00
_cell.angle_gamma   90.00
#
_symmetry.space_group_name_H-M   'P 1'
#
loop_
_entity.id
_entity.type
_entity.pdbx_description
1 polymer ?
#
loop_
_entity_poly.entity_id
_entity_poly.type
_entity_poly.pdbx_seq_one_letter_code
_entity_poly.pdbx_strand_id
1 'polypeptide(L)'
;MPIVFIGVGHGGSDPGAVAFGMKEKDINLRISKACRYTLERHGVTVICSRHKDENDPVQDEVKEANASKAVIAWSIHTNAGKGDGSESYYKPGNAQAKKLATLCEKHTKAIGQNSRGVKTKNLMFTRETKMPSVLSECAFIDHDIDNNIIDTEAELNKFGVAYAKAILEYLGITYKTEKEQKAEAEKAKSKATTVKVGSKVKIKSGAKYGGLSSTRGKSVGSSYIGKTYTVRDVEPHKGVNEALLKEINSWVAVSSLTVV
;
A
#
# COMPACT_ATOMS: atom_id res chain seq x y z
N MET A 1 -1.48 5.89 11.65
CA MET A 1 -0.88 5.05 10.59
C MET A 1 0.60 4.96 10.87
N PRO A 2 1.24 3.78 10.74
CA PRO A 2 2.68 3.65 10.90
C PRO A 2 3.41 4.43 9.80
N ILE A 3 4.55 5.01 10.16
CA ILE A 3 5.47 5.67 9.22
C ILE A 3 6.65 4.75 8.99
N VAL A 4 7.04 4.54 7.74
CA VAL A 4 8.21 3.76 7.31
C VAL A 4 9.14 4.67 6.52
N PHE A 5 10.43 4.63 6.82
CA PHE A 5 11.45 5.30 6.02
C PHE A 5 12.10 4.31 5.05
N ILE A 6 12.22 4.69 3.79
CA ILE A 6 12.91 3.92 2.75
C ILE A 6 14.11 4.74 2.26
N GLY A 7 15.32 4.29 2.59
CA GLY A 7 16.56 4.74 1.95
C GLY A 7 16.67 4.12 0.58
N VAL A 8 16.98 4.92 -0.42
CA VAL A 8 17.12 4.51 -1.82
C VAL A 8 18.58 4.67 -2.24
N GLY A 9 19.36 3.65 -1.98
CA GLY A 9 20.82 3.71 -2.10
C GLY A 9 21.32 4.29 -3.41
N HIS A 10 22.37 5.12 -3.32
CA HIS A 10 23.00 5.86 -4.43
C HIS A 10 22.08 6.89 -5.09
N GLY A 11 22.55 7.58 -6.12
CA GLY A 11 21.76 8.58 -6.85
C GLY A 11 22.61 9.72 -7.42
N GLY A 12 22.06 10.43 -8.38
CA GLY A 12 22.72 11.55 -9.04
C GLY A 12 24.09 11.18 -9.63
N SER A 13 25.15 11.77 -9.10
CA SER A 13 26.53 11.50 -9.53
C SER A 13 27.11 10.17 -9.04
N ASP A 14 26.49 9.53 -8.03
CA ASP A 14 26.88 8.21 -7.54
C ASP A 14 26.03 7.12 -8.21
N PRO A 15 26.54 6.37 -9.19
CA PRO A 15 25.78 5.32 -9.87
C PRO A 15 25.63 4.06 -9.01
N GLY A 16 26.37 3.90 -7.90
CA GLY A 16 26.57 2.61 -7.25
C GLY A 16 27.32 1.63 -8.14
N ALA A 17 27.07 0.34 -7.97
CA ALA A 17 27.62 -0.69 -8.83
C ALA A 17 27.07 -0.56 -10.26
N VAL A 18 27.94 -0.90 -11.26
CA VAL A 18 27.59 -0.84 -12.69
C VAL A 18 28.04 -2.13 -13.37
N ALA A 19 27.10 -2.87 -13.95
CA ALA A 19 27.38 -4.06 -14.74
C ALA A 19 26.26 -4.28 -15.77
N PHE A 20 26.56 -4.96 -16.87
CA PHE A 20 25.61 -5.32 -17.95
C PHE A 20 24.75 -4.15 -18.45
N GLY A 21 25.30 -2.91 -18.45
CA GLY A 21 24.57 -1.71 -18.86
C GLY A 21 23.59 -1.14 -17.82
N MET A 22 23.46 -1.78 -16.66
CA MET A 22 22.62 -1.32 -15.55
C MET A 22 23.42 -0.56 -14.51
N LYS A 23 22.74 0.30 -13.75
CA LYS A 23 23.28 1.04 -12.61
C LYS A 23 22.46 0.74 -11.38
N GLU A 24 23.11 0.47 -10.27
CA GLU A 24 22.47 0.16 -8.99
C GLU A 24 21.47 1.24 -8.56
N LYS A 25 21.83 2.51 -8.70
CA LYS A 25 20.93 3.63 -8.36
C LYS A 25 19.57 3.57 -9.05
N ASP A 26 19.53 3.10 -10.30
CA ASP A 26 18.29 3.02 -11.10
C ASP A 26 17.43 1.83 -10.68
N ILE A 27 18.08 0.70 -10.40
CA ILE A 27 17.44 -0.52 -9.86
C ILE A 27 16.80 -0.20 -8.50
N ASN A 28 17.59 0.37 -7.57
CA ASN A 28 17.13 0.72 -6.23
C ASN A 28 15.92 1.67 -6.27
N LEU A 29 15.94 2.68 -7.15
CA LEU A 29 14.84 3.62 -7.32
C LEU A 29 13.55 2.93 -7.82
N ARG A 30 13.65 1.97 -8.72
CA ARG A 30 12.49 1.22 -9.23
C ARG A 30 11.90 0.30 -8.18
N ILE A 31 12.73 -0.46 -7.49
CA ILE A 31 12.31 -1.32 -6.37
C ILE A 31 11.62 -0.47 -5.29
N SER A 32 12.20 0.68 -4.93
CA SER A 32 11.62 1.56 -3.90
C SER A 32 10.24 2.10 -4.29
N LYS A 33 10.04 2.48 -5.56
CA LYS A 33 8.73 2.94 -6.07
C LYS A 33 7.66 1.87 -5.91
N ALA A 34 7.95 0.62 -6.29
CA ALA A 34 7.00 -0.48 -6.16
C ALA A 34 6.72 -0.84 -4.69
N CYS A 35 7.76 -0.80 -3.83
CA CYS A 35 7.62 -1.00 -2.40
C CYS A 35 6.73 0.08 -1.78
N ARG A 36 7.02 1.35 -2.03
CA ARG A 36 6.24 2.50 -1.56
C ARG A 36 4.78 2.40 -1.98
N TYR A 37 4.52 2.23 -3.28
CA TYR A 37 3.15 2.10 -3.79
C TYR A 37 2.37 1.00 -3.07
N THR A 38 3.02 -0.16 -2.88
CA THR A 38 2.39 -1.29 -2.17
C THR A 38 2.10 -0.97 -0.70
N LEU A 39 3.00 -0.31 0.01
CA LEU A 39 2.80 0.07 1.40
C LEU A 39 1.70 1.14 1.56
N GLU A 40 1.73 2.18 0.73
CA GLU A 40 0.76 3.29 0.77
C GLU A 40 -0.67 2.79 0.56
N ARG A 41 -0.90 1.88 -0.38
CA ARG A 41 -2.23 1.28 -0.58
C ARG A 41 -2.70 0.38 0.57
N HIS A 42 -1.81 0.03 1.51
CA HIS A 42 -2.15 -0.67 2.77
C HIS A 42 -2.23 0.28 3.98
N GLY A 43 -2.27 1.57 3.76
CA GLY A 43 -2.42 2.57 4.82
C GLY A 43 -1.14 2.84 5.62
N VAL A 44 0.03 2.53 5.07
CA VAL A 44 1.33 2.89 5.64
C VAL A 44 1.79 4.21 5.05
N THR A 45 2.21 5.15 5.88
CA THR A 45 2.87 6.37 5.40
C THR A 45 4.32 6.07 5.08
N VAL A 46 4.78 6.38 3.87
CA VAL A 46 6.15 6.12 3.44
C VAL A 46 6.88 7.42 3.16
N ILE A 47 8.06 7.54 3.73
CA ILE A 47 9.03 8.61 3.46
C ILE A 47 10.20 7.95 2.75
N CYS A 48 10.51 8.40 1.53
CA CYS A 48 11.68 7.94 0.79
C CYS A 48 12.75 9.03 0.79
N SER A 49 14.01 8.64 0.91
CA SER A 49 15.14 9.57 0.85
C SER A 49 15.24 10.29 -0.51
N ARG A 50 14.83 9.62 -1.59
CA ARG A 50 14.67 10.23 -2.91
C ARG A 50 13.52 9.64 -3.71
N HIS A 51 13.01 10.39 -4.66
CA HIS A 51 11.92 9.97 -5.56
C HIS A 51 12.30 9.97 -7.05
N LYS A 52 13.46 10.49 -7.37
CA LYS A 52 14.03 10.61 -8.71
C LYS A 52 15.53 10.38 -8.66
N ASP A 53 16.23 10.50 -9.80
CA ASP A 53 17.69 10.45 -9.84
C ASP A 53 18.26 11.79 -9.37
N GLU A 54 18.68 11.83 -8.12
CA GLU A 54 19.27 12.97 -7.45
C GLU A 54 20.32 12.49 -6.43
N ASN A 55 21.26 13.35 -6.04
CA ASN A 55 22.26 13.01 -5.04
C ASN A 55 21.61 12.75 -3.69
N ASP A 56 21.98 11.63 -3.09
CA ASP A 56 21.40 11.14 -1.83
C ASP A 56 22.48 10.43 -0.99
N PRO A 57 23.41 11.19 -0.41
CA PRO A 57 24.47 10.58 0.39
C PRO A 57 23.89 9.94 1.67
N VAL A 58 24.46 8.81 2.09
CA VAL A 58 23.98 8.02 3.23
C VAL A 58 23.86 8.83 4.52
N GLN A 59 24.67 9.89 4.70
CA GLN A 59 24.58 10.79 5.85
C GLN A 59 23.25 11.55 5.89
N ASP A 60 22.76 11.97 4.72
CA ASP A 60 21.48 12.67 4.59
C ASP A 60 20.32 11.68 4.75
N GLU A 61 20.39 10.47 4.15
CA GLU A 61 19.41 9.39 4.42
C GLU A 61 19.26 9.13 5.92
N VAL A 62 20.36 8.97 6.65
CA VAL A 62 20.35 8.74 8.11
C VAL A 62 19.73 9.89 8.87
N LYS A 63 20.07 11.13 8.51
CA LYS A 63 19.52 12.34 9.11
C LYS A 63 18.01 12.43 8.92
N GLU A 64 17.55 12.21 7.69
CA GLU A 64 16.13 12.21 7.33
C GLU A 64 15.37 11.08 8.03
N ALA A 65 15.91 9.84 8.01
CA ALA A 65 15.34 8.72 8.74
C ALA A 65 15.13 9.07 10.22
N ASN A 66 16.15 9.63 10.87
CA ASN A 66 16.10 10.00 12.28
C ASN A 66 15.14 11.15 12.59
N ALA A 67 14.83 12.01 11.64
CA ALA A 67 13.86 13.09 11.75
C ALA A 67 12.42 12.65 11.42
N SER A 68 12.23 11.56 10.69
CA SER A 68 10.97 11.14 10.07
C SER A 68 9.91 10.60 11.03
N LYS A 69 10.26 10.28 12.28
CA LYS A 69 9.42 9.54 13.25
C LYS A 69 8.98 8.15 12.75
N ALA A 70 9.72 7.57 11.79
CA ALA A 70 9.45 6.25 11.27
C ALA A 70 9.65 5.17 12.35
N VAL A 71 8.80 4.15 12.33
CA VAL A 71 8.89 3.00 13.25
C VAL A 71 9.93 1.99 12.83
N ILE A 72 10.29 1.98 11.53
CA ILE A 72 11.40 1.22 10.93
C ILE A 72 12.03 2.04 9.80
N ALA A 73 13.29 1.75 9.49
CA ALA A 73 13.98 2.26 8.31
C ALA A 73 14.53 1.09 7.47
N TRP A 74 14.44 1.22 6.16
CA TRP A 74 14.89 0.19 5.22
C TRP A 74 15.66 0.82 4.07
N SER A 75 16.93 0.48 3.90
CA SER A 75 17.74 0.89 2.76
C SER A 75 17.77 -0.21 1.70
N ILE A 76 17.52 0.17 0.44
CA ILE A 76 17.46 -0.72 -0.72
C ILE A 76 18.74 -0.54 -1.53
N HIS A 77 19.45 -1.64 -1.76
CA HIS A 77 20.71 -1.73 -2.49
C HIS A 77 20.72 -2.91 -3.44
N THR A 78 21.70 -2.89 -4.36
CA THR A 78 22.00 -3.98 -5.29
C THR A 78 23.50 -4.24 -5.26
N ASN A 79 23.88 -5.44 -4.85
CA ASN A 79 25.26 -5.85 -4.58
C ASN A 79 26.11 -5.99 -5.83
N ALA A 80 27.43 -6.09 -5.62
CA ALA A 80 28.41 -6.46 -6.63
C ALA A 80 29.53 -7.33 -6.00
N GLY A 81 30.29 -8.05 -6.84
CA GLY A 81 31.38 -8.92 -6.42
C GLY A 81 31.15 -10.37 -6.83
N LYS A 82 30.36 -10.60 -7.88
CA LYS A 82 30.11 -11.92 -8.51
C LYS A 82 29.52 -12.97 -7.55
N GLY A 83 28.82 -12.52 -6.50
CA GLY A 83 28.01 -13.39 -5.66
C GLY A 83 26.68 -13.74 -6.33
N ASP A 84 25.90 -14.64 -5.73
CA ASP A 84 24.59 -15.07 -6.20
C ASP A 84 23.59 -15.00 -5.03
N GLY A 85 22.53 -14.22 -5.17
CA GLY A 85 21.44 -14.17 -4.22
C GLY A 85 21.31 -12.88 -3.38
N SER A 86 20.21 -12.75 -2.64
CA SER A 86 19.95 -11.63 -1.74
C SER A 86 20.60 -11.79 -0.38
N GLU A 87 20.90 -10.69 0.27
CA GLU A 87 21.36 -10.67 1.67
C GLU A 87 20.87 -9.41 2.37
N SER A 88 20.55 -9.55 3.67
CA SER A 88 20.04 -8.44 4.47
C SER A 88 20.91 -8.18 5.69
N TYR A 89 21.30 -6.94 5.87
CA TYR A 89 22.18 -6.49 6.95
C TYR A 89 21.40 -5.73 8.03
N TYR A 90 21.76 -5.97 9.28
CA TYR A 90 21.21 -5.28 10.43
C TYR A 90 22.28 -4.97 11.49
N LYS A 91 22.00 -4.04 12.39
CA LYS A 91 22.90 -3.70 13.50
C LYS A 91 23.00 -4.86 14.50
N PRO A 92 24.21 -5.32 14.88
CA PRO A 92 24.39 -6.35 15.92
C PRO A 92 23.64 -6.00 17.21
N GLY A 93 23.02 -7.03 17.83
CA GLY A 93 22.27 -6.86 19.08
C GLY A 93 20.85 -6.31 18.93
N ASN A 94 20.44 -5.83 17.75
CA ASN A 94 19.08 -5.35 17.53
C ASN A 94 18.16 -6.48 17.07
N ALA A 95 17.43 -7.11 18.00
CA ALA A 95 16.52 -8.22 17.72
C ALA A 95 15.36 -7.83 16.79
N GLN A 96 14.87 -6.61 16.88
CA GLN A 96 13.79 -6.12 16.01
C GLN A 96 14.26 -5.94 14.56
N ALA A 97 15.45 -5.38 14.39
CA ALA A 97 16.06 -5.27 13.06
C ALA A 97 16.40 -6.65 12.48
N LYS A 98 16.86 -7.61 13.31
CA LYS A 98 17.06 -9.00 12.88
C LYS A 98 15.77 -9.64 12.39
N LYS A 99 14.66 -9.45 13.12
CA LYS A 99 13.34 -9.94 12.70
C LYS A 99 12.95 -9.36 11.34
N LEU A 100 13.11 -8.05 11.15
CA LEU A 100 12.79 -7.38 9.89
C LEU A 100 13.65 -7.91 8.73
N ALA A 101 14.97 -8.09 8.93
CA ALA A 101 15.88 -8.67 7.95
C ALA A 101 15.50 -10.12 7.60
N THR A 102 15.08 -10.92 8.60
CA THR A 102 14.62 -12.30 8.37
C THR A 102 13.36 -12.34 7.51
N LEU A 103 12.43 -11.42 7.72
CA LEU A 103 11.23 -11.30 6.89
C LEU A 103 11.59 -10.84 5.47
N CYS A 104 12.59 -9.96 5.30
CA CYS A 104 13.11 -9.60 3.99
C CYS A 104 13.54 -10.85 3.21
N GLU A 105 14.46 -11.64 3.76
CA GLU A 105 14.98 -12.84 3.12
C GLU A 105 13.87 -13.90 2.86
N LYS A 106 12.89 -14.02 3.76
CA LYS A 106 11.71 -14.87 3.56
C LYS A 106 10.93 -14.48 2.30
N HIS A 107 10.66 -13.20 2.12
CA HIS A 107 9.82 -12.71 1.02
C HIS A 107 10.58 -12.60 -0.31
N THR A 108 11.88 -12.30 -0.29
CA THR A 108 12.71 -12.33 -1.50
C THR A 108 12.88 -13.77 -2.00
N LYS A 109 13.09 -14.73 -1.10
CA LYS A 109 13.11 -16.16 -1.47
C LYS A 109 11.78 -16.61 -2.09
N ALA A 110 10.66 -16.10 -1.63
CA ALA A 110 9.32 -16.46 -2.15
C ALA A 110 9.07 -15.98 -3.59
N ILE A 111 9.87 -15.05 -4.13
CA ILE A 111 9.82 -14.60 -5.52
C ILE A 111 10.86 -15.29 -6.41
N GLY A 112 11.59 -16.27 -5.87
CA GLY A 112 12.55 -17.09 -6.61
C GLY A 112 14.00 -16.66 -6.44
N GLN A 113 14.32 -15.64 -5.63
CA GLN A 113 15.69 -15.24 -5.37
C GLN A 113 16.38 -16.19 -4.37
N ASN A 114 17.65 -16.52 -4.61
CA ASN A 114 18.46 -17.20 -3.63
C ASN A 114 18.70 -16.32 -2.41
N SER A 115 18.67 -16.89 -1.21
CA SER A 115 18.98 -16.15 0.00
C SER A 115 20.35 -16.52 0.54
N ARG A 116 21.20 -15.53 0.72
CA ARG A 116 22.49 -15.63 1.42
C ARG A 116 22.35 -15.38 2.91
N GLY A 117 21.11 -15.12 3.34
CA GLY A 117 20.72 -14.99 4.73
C GLY A 117 20.90 -13.61 5.33
N VAL A 118 20.65 -13.57 6.62
CA VAL A 118 20.70 -12.35 7.44
C VAL A 118 22.09 -12.19 8.05
N LYS A 119 22.69 -11.03 7.92
CA LYS A 119 24.07 -10.75 8.31
C LYS A 119 24.21 -9.48 9.14
N THR A 120 25.35 -9.34 9.79
CA THR A 120 25.73 -8.11 10.47
C THR A 120 26.96 -7.51 9.80
N LYS A 121 26.93 -6.19 9.61
CA LYS A 121 28.05 -5.41 9.07
C LYS A 121 28.00 -4.01 9.66
N ASN A 122 29.17 -3.38 9.78
CA ASN A 122 29.25 -2.00 10.28
C ASN A 122 28.88 -0.98 9.18
N LEU A 123 27.61 -0.95 8.81
CA LEU A 123 27.08 -0.03 7.79
C LEU A 123 26.51 1.22 8.47
N MET A 124 26.80 2.40 7.93
CA MET A 124 26.37 3.67 8.50
C MET A 124 24.85 3.73 8.66
N PHE A 125 24.09 3.36 7.62
CA PHE A 125 22.64 3.38 7.67
C PHE A 125 22.08 2.59 8.87
N THR A 126 22.47 1.32 9.01
CA THR A 126 21.95 0.46 10.11
C THR A 126 22.55 0.82 11.48
N ARG A 127 23.74 1.42 11.52
CA ARG A 127 24.42 1.79 12.77
C ARG A 127 23.86 3.06 13.37
N GLU A 128 23.59 4.10 12.53
CA GLU A 128 23.30 5.46 12.97
C GLU A 128 21.81 5.78 13.02
N THR A 129 20.95 4.97 12.39
CA THR A 129 19.49 5.13 12.51
C THR A 129 19.00 4.71 13.90
N LYS A 130 18.07 5.49 14.46
CA LYS A 130 17.56 5.32 15.84
C LYS A 130 16.51 4.23 15.97
N MET A 131 15.78 3.96 14.91
CA MET A 131 14.76 2.90 14.83
C MET A 131 15.37 1.56 14.35
N PRO A 132 14.68 0.42 14.49
CA PRO A 132 15.07 -0.82 13.83
C PRO A 132 15.25 -0.60 12.34
N SER A 133 16.42 -0.95 11.82
CA SER A 133 16.78 -0.69 10.42
C SER A 133 17.47 -1.87 9.76
N VAL A 134 17.23 -2.01 8.45
CA VAL A 134 17.79 -3.05 7.59
C VAL A 134 18.36 -2.38 6.33
N LEU A 135 19.48 -2.88 5.82
CA LEU A 135 19.95 -2.65 4.48
C LEU A 135 19.88 -3.97 3.72
N SER A 136 19.15 -3.99 2.60
CA SER A 136 18.96 -5.19 1.79
C SER A 136 19.65 -5.05 0.45
N GLU A 137 20.49 -6.03 0.12
CA GLU A 137 21.09 -6.24 -1.19
C GLU A 137 20.19 -7.24 -1.95
N CYS A 138 19.48 -6.76 -2.96
CA CYS A 138 18.45 -7.59 -3.62
C CYS A 138 19.03 -8.72 -4.47
N ALA A 139 20.17 -8.47 -5.10
CA ALA A 139 20.83 -9.33 -6.08
C ALA A 139 22.26 -8.83 -6.33
N PHE A 140 23.08 -9.59 -7.02
CA PHE A 140 24.40 -9.14 -7.49
C PHE A 140 24.29 -8.68 -8.96
N ILE A 141 24.45 -7.39 -9.18
CA ILE A 141 24.33 -6.77 -10.51
C ILE A 141 25.28 -7.36 -11.56
N ASP A 142 26.43 -7.86 -11.10
CA ASP A 142 27.52 -8.42 -11.92
C ASP A 142 27.53 -9.97 -11.97
N HIS A 143 26.42 -10.62 -11.62
CA HIS A 143 26.22 -12.06 -11.69
C HIS A 143 25.14 -12.42 -12.71
N ASP A 144 25.44 -13.33 -13.65
CA ASP A 144 24.59 -13.64 -14.80
C ASP A 144 23.18 -14.08 -14.42
N ILE A 145 23.03 -14.93 -13.37
CA ILE A 145 21.73 -15.44 -12.94
C ILE A 145 20.96 -14.31 -12.26
N ASP A 146 21.57 -13.61 -11.32
CA ASP A 146 20.96 -12.48 -10.61
C ASP A 146 20.57 -11.34 -11.55
N ASN A 147 21.37 -11.11 -12.60
CA ASN A 147 21.08 -10.12 -13.61
C ASN A 147 19.71 -10.35 -14.28
N ASN A 148 19.41 -11.59 -14.65
CA ASN A 148 18.14 -11.96 -15.31
C ASN A 148 16.89 -11.73 -14.45
N ILE A 149 17.03 -11.56 -13.14
CA ILE A 149 15.91 -11.30 -12.24
C ILE A 149 15.81 -9.84 -11.76
N ILE A 150 16.68 -8.97 -12.26
CA ILE A 150 16.67 -7.52 -12.01
C ILE A 150 16.73 -6.69 -13.30
N ASP A 151 16.66 -7.31 -14.49
CA ASP A 151 16.80 -6.66 -15.79
C ASP A 151 15.52 -6.06 -16.34
N THR A 152 14.36 -6.45 -15.82
CA THR A 152 13.05 -5.95 -16.27
C THR A 152 12.29 -5.21 -15.19
N GLU A 153 11.43 -4.27 -15.62
CA GLU A 153 10.50 -3.57 -14.73
C GLU A 153 9.62 -4.55 -13.93
N ALA A 154 9.18 -5.64 -14.56
CA ALA A 154 8.34 -6.64 -13.92
C ALA A 154 9.07 -7.36 -12.77
N GLU A 155 10.34 -7.71 -12.96
CA GLU A 155 11.17 -8.35 -11.94
C GLU A 155 11.47 -7.37 -10.79
N LEU A 156 11.86 -6.14 -11.09
CA LEU A 156 12.07 -5.11 -10.07
C LEU A 156 10.82 -4.82 -9.24
N ASN A 157 9.63 -4.85 -9.87
CA ASN A 157 8.36 -4.74 -9.17
C ASN A 157 8.11 -5.92 -8.22
N LYS A 158 8.53 -7.15 -8.57
CA LYS A 158 8.43 -8.30 -7.66
C LYS A 158 9.25 -8.08 -6.39
N PHE A 159 10.49 -7.57 -6.50
CA PHE A 159 11.30 -7.22 -5.33
C PHE A 159 10.63 -6.14 -4.47
N GLY A 160 10.14 -5.06 -5.07
CA GLY A 160 9.44 -4.01 -4.35
C GLY A 160 8.22 -4.51 -3.58
N VAL A 161 7.42 -5.39 -4.21
CA VAL A 161 6.28 -6.05 -3.55
C VAL A 161 6.74 -7.01 -2.45
N ALA A 162 7.84 -7.75 -2.64
CA ALA A 162 8.39 -8.65 -1.62
C ALA A 162 8.84 -7.87 -0.37
N TYR A 163 9.54 -6.75 -0.55
CA TYR A 163 9.94 -5.87 0.54
C TYR A 163 8.73 -5.26 1.26
N ALA A 164 7.73 -4.82 0.52
CA ALA A 164 6.50 -4.33 1.12
C ALA A 164 5.78 -5.43 1.94
N LYS A 165 5.73 -6.67 1.46
CA LYS A 165 5.17 -7.80 2.22
C LYS A 165 5.93 -8.06 3.52
N ALA A 166 7.26 -8.00 3.49
CA ALA A 166 8.09 -8.14 4.68
C ALA A 166 7.80 -7.05 5.72
N ILE A 167 7.67 -5.80 5.27
CA ILE A 167 7.34 -4.66 6.12
C ILE A 167 5.92 -4.79 6.68
N LEU A 168 4.94 -5.13 5.85
CA LEU A 168 3.55 -5.33 6.28
C LEU A 168 3.44 -6.45 7.31
N GLU A 169 4.11 -7.60 7.08
CA GLU A 169 4.14 -8.70 8.04
C GLU A 169 4.78 -8.29 9.37
N TYR A 170 5.87 -7.51 9.31
CA TYR A 170 6.50 -6.97 10.52
C TYR A 170 5.56 -6.05 11.31
N LEU A 171 4.79 -5.21 10.61
CA LEU A 171 3.81 -4.29 11.19
C LEU A 171 2.48 -4.97 11.60
N GLY A 172 2.30 -6.26 11.32
CA GLY A 172 1.05 -6.98 11.59
C GLY A 172 -0.10 -6.61 10.66
N ILE A 173 0.20 -6.07 9.47
CA ILE A 173 -0.78 -5.68 8.46
C ILE A 173 -0.88 -6.79 7.40
N THR A 174 -2.09 -7.26 7.15
CA THR A 174 -2.32 -8.30 6.13
C THR A 174 -2.13 -7.73 4.72
N TYR A 175 -1.23 -8.34 3.94
CA TYR A 175 -1.09 -8.01 2.52
C TYR A 175 -2.33 -8.43 1.73
N LYS A 176 -2.77 -7.55 0.84
CA LYS A 176 -3.83 -7.80 -0.15
C LYS A 176 -3.36 -7.38 -1.53
N THR A 177 -3.70 -8.16 -2.54
CA THR A 177 -3.49 -7.77 -3.93
C THR A 177 -4.40 -6.57 -4.30
N GLU A 178 -4.08 -5.86 -5.36
CA GLU A 178 -4.95 -4.79 -5.86
C GLU A 178 -6.35 -5.28 -6.21
N LYS A 179 -6.45 -6.50 -6.77
CA LYS A 179 -7.72 -7.13 -7.10
C LYS A 179 -8.58 -7.36 -5.87
N GLU A 180 -7.97 -7.87 -4.78
CA GLU A 180 -8.67 -8.09 -3.51
C GLU A 180 -9.12 -6.78 -2.87
N GLN A 181 -8.28 -5.75 -2.87
CA GLN A 181 -8.64 -4.42 -2.34
C GLN A 181 -9.78 -3.77 -3.13
N LYS A 182 -9.74 -3.86 -4.48
CA LYS A 182 -10.83 -3.38 -5.34
C LYS A 182 -12.13 -4.12 -5.06
N ALA A 183 -12.07 -5.46 -4.96
CA ALA A 183 -13.24 -6.28 -4.67
C ALA A 183 -13.84 -5.98 -3.28
N GLU A 184 -13.00 -5.74 -2.27
CA GLU A 184 -13.48 -5.32 -0.93
C GLU A 184 -14.10 -3.93 -0.96
N ALA A 185 -13.49 -2.98 -1.68
CA ALA A 185 -14.05 -1.65 -1.83
C ALA A 185 -15.40 -1.65 -2.56
N GLU A 186 -15.56 -2.51 -3.57
CA GLU A 186 -16.83 -2.71 -4.27
C GLU A 186 -17.88 -3.33 -3.35
N LYS A 187 -17.52 -4.37 -2.60
CA LYS A 187 -18.41 -4.98 -1.60
C LYS A 187 -18.81 -4.00 -0.50
N ALA A 188 -17.88 -3.17 -0.03
CA ALA A 188 -18.18 -2.14 0.95
C ALA A 188 -19.13 -1.08 0.38
N LYS A 189 -18.93 -0.64 -0.87
CA LYS A 189 -19.85 0.25 -1.57
C LYS A 189 -21.24 -0.38 -1.76
N SER A 190 -21.32 -1.62 -2.17
CA SER A 190 -22.60 -2.34 -2.33
C SER A 190 -23.32 -2.52 -1.00
N LYS A 191 -22.59 -2.83 0.07
CA LYS A 191 -23.14 -2.95 1.43
C LYS A 191 -23.61 -1.60 2.00
N ALA A 192 -22.88 -0.51 1.73
CA ALA A 192 -23.28 0.84 2.12
C ALA A 192 -24.47 1.36 1.32
N THR A 193 -24.75 0.79 0.14
CA THR A 193 -25.87 1.16 -0.72
C THR A 193 -27.11 0.30 -0.49
N THR A 194 -27.01 -0.76 0.33
CA THR A 194 -28.16 -1.65 0.60
C THR A 194 -29.09 -1.00 1.63
N VAL A 195 -30.11 -0.35 1.12
CA VAL A 195 -31.24 0.14 1.95
C VAL A 195 -32.04 -1.06 2.41
N LYS A 196 -32.24 -1.18 3.72
CA LYS A 196 -33.05 -2.23 4.37
C LYS A 196 -33.93 -1.62 5.45
N VAL A 197 -34.92 -2.39 5.91
CA VAL A 197 -35.76 -1.98 7.05
C VAL A 197 -34.89 -1.58 8.24
N GLY A 198 -35.19 -0.45 8.84
CA GLY A 198 -34.41 0.16 9.93
C GLY A 198 -33.27 1.06 9.48
N SER A 199 -32.87 1.05 8.20
CA SER A 199 -31.81 1.95 7.69
C SER A 199 -32.18 3.41 7.91
N LYS A 200 -31.19 4.22 8.31
CA LYS A 200 -31.27 5.68 8.26
C LYS A 200 -30.82 6.14 6.89
N VAL A 201 -31.63 6.93 6.21
CA VAL A 201 -31.38 7.36 4.82
C VAL A 201 -31.67 8.84 4.62
N LYS A 202 -31.00 9.45 3.65
CA LYS A 202 -31.28 10.79 3.14
C LYS A 202 -31.77 10.71 1.71
N ILE A 203 -32.77 11.53 1.37
CA ILE A 203 -33.28 11.63 0.00
C ILE A 203 -32.34 12.53 -0.80
N LYS A 204 -31.90 12.04 -1.97
CA LYS A 204 -31.07 12.79 -2.90
C LYS A 204 -31.87 13.88 -3.61
N SER A 205 -31.21 14.94 -4.04
CA SER A 205 -31.79 15.95 -4.93
C SER A 205 -32.27 15.30 -6.24
N GLY A 206 -33.40 15.76 -6.76
CA GLY A 206 -34.02 15.22 -7.98
C GLY A 206 -34.78 13.90 -7.78
N ALA A 207 -34.89 13.38 -6.57
CA ALA A 207 -35.69 12.18 -6.27
C ALA A 207 -37.15 12.37 -6.64
N LYS A 208 -37.77 11.26 -7.09
CA LYS A 208 -39.24 11.19 -7.29
C LYS A 208 -39.83 10.14 -6.38
N TYR A 209 -41.12 10.34 -6.03
CA TYR A 209 -41.86 9.33 -5.28
C TYR A 209 -42.01 8.06 -6.12
N GLY A 210 -41.85 6.91 -5.47
CA GLY A 210 -41.92 5.60 -6.09
C GLY A 210 -43.29 5.22 -6.58
N GLY A 211 -43.36 4.12 -7.33
CA GLY A 211 -44.57 3.58 -7.93
C GLY A 211 -45.63 3.12 -6.91
N LEU A 212 -45.17 2.73 -5.71
CA LEU A 212 -46.01 2.35 -4.57
C LEU A 212 -46.58 3.56 -3.80
N SER A 213 -46.07 4.76 -4.05
CA SER A 213 -46.62 5.98 -3.43
C SER A 213 -47.86 6.48 -4.12
N SER A 214 -48.83 7.03 -3.34
CA SER A 214 -50.01 7.76 -3.88
C SER A 214 -49.61 8.97 -4.73
N THR A 215 -48.41 9.51 -4.54
CA THR A 215 -47.85 10.65 -5.29
C THR A 215 -46.81 10.22 -6.32
N ARG A 216 -46.89 8.98 -6.80
CA ARG A 216 -45.93 8.35 -7.74
C ARG A 216 -45.54 9.28 -8.88
N GLY A 217 -44.25 9.28 -9.19
CA GLY A 217 -43.68 10.05 -10.32
C GLY A 217 -43.55 11.56 -10.09
N LYS A 218 -44.18 12.14 -9.04
CA LYS A 218 -43.98 13.52 -8.64
C LYS A 218 -42.62 13.72 -7.99
N SER A 219 -42.02 14.88 -8.19
CA SER A 219 -40.78 15.23 -7.50
C SER A 219 -40.96 15.29 -6.00
N VAL A 220 -40.01 14.80 -5.25
CA VAL A 220 -39.98 14.96 -3.80
C VAL A 220 -39.69 16.41 -3.49
N GLY A 221 -40.54 17.04 -2.66
CA GLY A 221 -40.41 18.47 -2.31
C GLY A 221 -39.07 18.78 -1.65
N SER A 222 -38.52 19.96 -1.94
CA SER A 222 -37.22 20.42 -1.43
C SER A 222 -37.09 20.35 0.10
N SER A 223 -38.22 20.54 0.81
CA SER A 223 -38.26 20.45 2.28
C SER A 223 -37.93 19.06 2.85
N TYR A 224 -37.99 18.02 2.03
CA TYR A 224 -37.65 16.62 2.42
C TYR A 224 -36.23 16.23 2.02
N ILE A 225 -35.60 16.94 1.08
CA ILE A 225 -34.27 16.62 0.59
C ILE A 225 -33.22 16.84 1.69
N GLY A 226 -32.27 15.91 1.80
CA GLY A 226 -31.15 15.98 2.76
C GLY A 226 -31.50 15.69 4.23
N LYS A 227 -32.79 15.61 4.59
CA LYS A 227 -33.20 15.18 5.93
C LYS A 227 -33.05 13.67 6.09
N THR A 228 -32.87 13.22 7.33
CA THR A 228 -32.72 11.80 7.67
C THR A 228 -34.06 11.16 7.96
N TYR A 229 -34.31 10.01 7.35
CA TYR A 229 -35.52 9.20 7.48
C TYR A 229 -35.18 7.78 7.88
N THR A 230 -36.15 7.08 8.52
CA THR A 230 -36.03 5.68 8.84
C THR A 230 -36.80 4.84 7.81
N VAL A 231 -36.15 3.85 7.24
CA VAL A 231 -36.80 2.91 6.32
C VAL A 231 -37.68 1.96 7.13
N ARG A 232 -38.98 1.95 6.85
CA ARG A 232 -39.97 1.09 7.47
C ARG A 232 -40.18 -0.22 6.71
N ASP A 233 -40.06 -0.15 5.38
CA ASP A 233 -40.23 -1.30 4.50
C ASP A 233 -39.43 -1.14 3.18
N VAL A 234 -39.12 -2.25 2.53
CA VAL A 234 -38.45 -2.26 1.22
C VAL A 234 -39.14 -3.30 0.35
N GLU A 235 -39.76 -2.87 -0.76
CA GLU A 235 -40.47 -3.75 -1.68
C GLU A 235 -40.03 -3.53 -3.14
N PRO A 236 -40.02 -4.59 -3.96
CA PRO A 236 -39.79 -4.48 -5.39
C PRO A 236 -41.08 -4.02 -6.09
N HIS A 237 -40.97 -3.01 -6.94
CA HIS A 237 -42.06 -2.57 -7.81
C HIS A 237 -41.56 -2.36 -9.24
N LYS A 238 -42.10 -3.15 -10.19
CA LYS A 238 -41.73 -3.08 -11.63
C LYS A 238 -40.22 -3.06 -11.90
N GLY A 239 -39.46 -3.94 -11.18
CA GLY A 239 -38.00 -4.05 -11.33
C GLY A 239 -37.18 -3.00 -10.58
N VAL A 240 -37.81 -2.11 -9.84
CA VAL A 240 -37.15 -1.11 -8.98
C VAL A 240 -37.44 -1.42 -7.51
N ASN A 241 -36.39 -1.50 -6.68
CA ASN A 241 -36.61 -1.57 -5.22
C ASN A 241 -36.97 -0.20 -4.68
N GLU A 242 -38.05 -0.14 -3.94
CA GLU A 242 -38.57 1.06 -3.29
C GLU A 242 -38.55 0.92 -1.77
N ALA A 243 -38.26 1.99 -1.07
CA ALA A 243 -38.26 2.05 0.39
C ALA A 243 -39.37 2.94 0.90
N LEU A 244 -40.16 2.43 1.86
CA LEU A 244 -41.13 3.22 2.59
C LEU A 244 -40.46 3.97 3.74
N LEU A 245 -40.52 5.30 3.70
CA LEU A 245 -39.92 6.14 4.72
C LEU A 245 -40.93 6.46 5.82
N LYS A 246 -40.60 6.10 7.05
CA LYS A 246 -41.52 6.14 8.23
C LYS A 246 -42.08 7.55 8.45
N GLU A 247 -41.22 8.56 8.45
CA GLU A 247 -41.58 9.91 8.90
C GLU A 247 -42.45 10.67 7.87
N ILE A 248 -42.45 10.22 6.62
CA ILE A 248 -43.27 10.85 5.55
C ILE A 248 -44.28 9.89 4.94
N ASN A 249 -44.29 8.65 5.40
CA ASN A 249 -45.20 7.57 4.96
C ASN A 249 -45.30 7.47 3.43
N SER A 250 -44.15 7.56 2.75
CA SER A 250 -44.08 7.58 1.27
C SER A 250 -42.96 6.69 0.76
N TRP A 251 -43.21 6.08 -0.39
CA TRP A 251 -42.25 5.23 -1.08
C TRP A 251 -41.32 6.06 -1.96
N VAL A 252 -40.03 5.77 -1.88
CA VAL A 252 -38.98 6.39 -2.71
C VAL A 252 -38.06 5.30 -3.25
N ALA A 253 -37.68 5.41 -4.52
CA ALA A 253 -36.76 4.43 -5.11
C ALA A 253 -35.47 4.36 -4.30
N VAL A 254 -35.00 3.14 -4.00
CA VAL A 254 -33.77 2.89 -3.24
C VAL A 254 -32.55 3.59 -3.88
N SER A 255 -32.50 3.66 -5.22
CA SER A 255 -31.46 4.39 -5.95
C SER A 255 -31.42 5.91 -5.66
N SER A 256 -32.52 6.47 -5.19
CA SER A 256 -32.66 7.89 -4.82
C SER A 256 -32.33 8.16 -3.36
N LEU A 257 -31.85 7.16 -2.61
CA LEU A 257 -31.51 7.27 -1.20
C LEU A 257 -30.00 7.15 -0.98
N THR A 258 -29.53 7.78 0.08
CA THR A 258 -28.18 7.59 0.63
C THR A 258 -28.30 7.10 2.05
N VAL A 259 -27.71 5.94 2.38
CA VAL A 259 -27.64 5.43 3.76
C VAL A 259 -26.72 6.34 4.57
N VAL A 260 -27.12 6.67 5.80
CA VAL A 260 -26.39 7.60 6.70
C VAL A 260 -25.78 6.87 7.88
#